data_fe2fe5975c23bbbecf36a07b35ae3503
#
_entry.id   fe2fe5975c23bbbecf36a07b35ae3503
#
_cell.length_a   1.000
_cell.length_b   1.000
_cell.length_c   1.000
_cell.angle_alpha   90.00
_cell.angle_beta   90.00
_cell.angle_gamma   90.00
#
_symmetry.space_group_name_H-M   'P 1'
#
loop_
_entity.id
_entity.type
_entity.pdbx_description
1 polymer ?
#
loop_
_entity_poly.entity_id
_entity_poly.type
_entity_poly.pdbx_seq_one_letter_code
_entity_poly.pdbx_strand_id
1 'polypeptide(L)'
;MKKIVVTILAVICIAAVCGGFYYVTQKDKNSEEVILTEVQKVNTKNIDTDYPETPREVVKLFNRMIMCYYKEEYTQSELATLTEQARKLMDDELLKQNTKENYLAAVKADVAEYKELNKTVSQSSVGDSNSVQYIKDKEDELAYVNASYFIKTGNEFSRTYEKFVLRKNDEGQWKILDFYQVEGDSSEDEE
;
A
#
# COMPACT_ATOMS: atom_id res chain seq x y z
N MET A 1 -19.08 -60.55 -26.46
CA MET A 1 -18.36 -59.44 -27.14
C MET A 1 -18.80 -58.07 -26.69
N LYS A 2 -20.10 -57.68 -26.66
CA LYS A 2 -20.56 -56.33 -26.28
C LYS A 2 -20.15 -55.90 -24.86
N LYS A 3 -20.17 -56.78 -23.84
CA LYS A 3 -19.77 -56.45 -22.46
C LYS A 3 -18.28 -56.12 -22.32
N ILE A 4 -17.40 -56.83 -23.05
CA ILE A 4 -15.96 -56.61 -23.05
C ILE A 4 -15.62 -55.24 -23.68
N VAL A 5 -16.28 -54.89 -24.77
CA VAL A 5 -16.08 -53.60 -25.44
C VAL A 5 -16.49 -52.43 -24.51
N VAL A 6 -17.62 -52.53 -23.78
CA VAL A 6 -18.07 -51.53 -22.83
C VAL A 6 -17.07 -51.36 -21.66
N THR A 7 -16.52 -52.45 -21.15
CA THR A 7 -15.52 -52.42 -20.09
C THR A 7 -14.23 -51.76 -20.55
N ILE A 8 -13.75 -52.03 -21.73
CA ILE A 8 -12.55 -51.41 -22.32
C ILE A 8 -12.78 -49.89 -22.51
N LEU A 9 -13.93 -49.48 -22.99
CA LEU A 9 -14.29 -48.08 -23.19
C LEU A 9 -14.32 -47.31 -21.84
N ALA A 10 -14.90 -47.93 -20.81
CA ALA A 10 -14.93 -47.35 -19.47
C ALA A 10 -13.52 -47.14 -18.88
N VAL A 11 -12.61 -48.11 -19.07
CA VAL A 11 -11.21 -47.99 -18.61
C VAL A 11 -10.48 -46.87 -19.35
N ILE A 12 -10.68 -46.70 -20.65
CA ILE A 12 -10.10 -45.63 -21.46
C ILE A 12 -10.61 -44.25 -20.98
N CYS A 13 -11.93 -44.13 -20.71
CA CYS A 13 -12.48 -42.87 -20.18
C CYS A 13 -11.90 -42.50 -18.82
N ILE A 14 -11.75 -43.46 -17.90
CA ILE A 14 -11.15 -43.22 -16.59
C ILE A 14 -9.67 -42.80 -16.74
N ALA A 15 -8.92 -43.47 -17.61
CA ALA A 15 -7.52 -43.10 -17.87
C ALA A 15 -7.40 -41.72 -18.49
N ALA A 16 -8.29 -41.31 -19.36
CA ALA A 16 -8.32 -39.98 -19.95
C ALA A 16 -8.66 -38.88 -18.90
N VAL A 17 -9.62 -39.13 -18.01
CA VAL A 17 -9.98 -38.22 -16.92
C VAL A 17 -8.82 -38.10 -15.93
N CYS A 18 -8.22 -39.19 -15.51
CA CYS A 18 -7.06 -39.17 -14.59
C CYS A 18 -5.83 -38.52 -15.24
N GLY A 19 -5.56 -38.77 -16.50
CA GLY A 19 -4.47 -38.16 -17.26
C GLY A 19 -4.71 -36.65 -17.48
N GLY A 20 -5.94 -36.28 -17.80
CA GLY A 20 -6.33 -34.86 -17.90
C GLY A 20 -6.20 -34.10 -16.58
N PHE A 21 -6.69 -34.69 -15.49
CA PHE A 21 -6.55 -34.11 -14.15
C PHE A 21 -5.09 -34.00 -13.73
N TYR A 22 -4.29 -35.04 -13.97
CA TYR A 22 -2.84 -35.00 -13.69
C TYR A 22 -2.13 -33.91 -14.53
N TYR A 23 -2.47 -33.75 -15.79
CA TYR A 23 -1.90 -32.73 -16.66
C TYR A 23 -2.26 -31.31 -16.20
N VAL A 24 -3.51 -31.06 -15.81
CA VAL A 24 -3.96 -29.76 -15.30
C VAL A 24 -3.28 -29.45 -13.96
N THR A 25 -3.23 -30.40 -13.04
CA THR A 25 -2.56 -30.20 -11.72
C THR A 25 -1.05 -30.07 -11.82
N GLN A 26 -0.39 -30.67 -12.81
CA GLN A 26 1.04 -30.44 -13.08
C GLN A 26 1.28 -29.04 -13.69
N LYS A 27 0.39 -28.56 -14.53
CA LYS A 27 0.49 -27.23 -15.14
C LYS A 27 0.35 -26.15 -14.08
N ASP A 28 -0.56 -26.33 -13.10
CA ASP A 28 -0.70 -25.41 -11.96
C ASP A 28 0.49 -25.45 -10.99
N LYS A 29 1.20 -26.59 -10.88
CA LYS A 29 2.42 -26.70 -10.07
C LYS A 29 3.66 -26.07 -10.71
N ASN A 30 3.64 -25.85 -12.01
CA ASN A 30 4.71 -25.18 -12.76
C ASN A 30 4.47 -23.68 -12.97
N SER A 31 3.36 -23.12 -12.50
CA SER A 31 3.28 -21.68 -12.25
C SER A 31 4.14 -21.43 -11.01
N GLU A 32 5.39 -20.98 -11.19
CA GLU A 32 6.14 -20.32 -10.13
C GLU A 32 5.21 -19.25 -9.57
N GLU A 33 4.80 -19.38 -8.32
CA GLU A 33 4.12 -18.30 -7.62
C GLU A 33 5.05 -17.10 -7.70
N VAL A 34 4.75 -16.15 -8.57
CA VAL A 34 5.50 -14.90 -8.66
C VAL A 34 5.29 -14.17 -7.34
N ILE A 35 6.25 -14.33 -6.43
CA ILE A 35 6.25 -13.63 -5.14
C ILE A 35 6.52 -12.17 -5.45
N LEU A 36 5.45 -11.38 -5.54
CA LEU A 36 5.55 -9.92 -5.75
C LEU A 36 6.25 -9.27 -4.55
N THR A 37 7.17 -8.37 -4.83
CA THR A 37 7.74 -7.48 -3.81
C THR A 37 6.64 -6.57 -3.24
N GLU A 38 6.90 -5.91 -2.12
CA GLU A 38 5.92 -5.00 -1.52
C GLU A 38 5.62 -3.82 -2.46
N VAL A 39 6.65 -3.29 -3.13
CA VAL A 39 6.50 -2.26 -4.16
C VAL A 39 5.58 -2.73 -5.30
N GLN A 40 5.77 -3.94 -5.79
CA GLN A 40 4.94 -4.50 -6.87
C GLN A 40 3.49 -4.69 -6.41
N LYS A 41 3.26 -5.16 -5.18
CA LYS A 41 1.90 -5.28 -4.61
C LYS A 41 1.19 -3.94 -4.54
N VAL A 42 1.89 -2.89 -4.10
CA VAL A 42 1.31 -1.54 -4.02
C VAL A 42 1.08 -0.97 -5.42
N ASN A 43 2.04 -1.12 -6.32
CA ASN A 43 1.94 -0.60 -7.69
C ASN A 43 0.84 -1.28 -8.52
N THR A 44 0.52 -2.54 -8.25
CA THR A 44 -0.53 -3.28 -8.94
C THR A 44 -1.91 -3.14 -8.29
N LYS A 45 -2.00 -2.50 -7.10
CA LYS A 45 -3.29 -2.24 -6.46
C LYS A 45 -4.10 -1.26 -7.31
N ASN A 46 -5.32 -1.65 -7.67
CA ASN A 46 -6.24 -0.79 -8.38
C ASN A 46 -6.99 0.13 -7.39
N ILE A 47 -6.38 1.27 -7.07
CA ILE A 47 -6.95 2.25 -6.13
C ILE A 47 -8.25 2.87 -6.68
N ASP A 48 -8.42 2.94 -8.00
CA ASP A 48 -9.59 3.56 -8.60
C ASP A 48 -10.87 2.73 -8.39
N THR A 49 -10.74 1.40 -8.29
CA THR A 49 -11.87 0.49 -8.04
C THR A 49 -11.94 -0.04 -6.61
N ASP A 50 -10.81 -0.01 -5.88
CA ASP A 50 -10.68 -0.52 -4.51
C ASP A 50 -10.08 0.59 -3.63
N TYR A 51 -10.80 1.73 -3.56
CA TYR A 51 -10.41 2.89 -2.78
C TYR A 51 -10.65 2.63 -1.28
N PRO A 52 -9.72 3.05 -0.38
CA PRO A 52 -9.91 2.88 1.06
C PRO A 52 -11.16 3.61 1.57
N GLU A 53 -12.00 2.91 2.36
CA GLU A 53 -13.30 3.42 2.80
C GLU A 53 -13.21 4.44 3.94
N THR A 54 -12.16 4.36 4.77
CA THR A 54 -12.02 5.19 5.97
C THR A 54 -10.77 6.07 5.91
N PRO A 55 -10.76 7.24 6.61
CA PRO A 55 -9.57 8.10 6.68
C PRO A 55 -8.34 7.32 7.18
N ARG A 56 -8.53 6.44 8.14
CA ARG A 56 -7.47 5.60 8.70
C ARG A 56 -6.87 4.65 7.66
N GLU A 57 -7.69 4.04 6.83
CA GLU A 57 -7.22 3.14 5.76
C GLU A 57 -6.50 3.91 4.64
N VAL A 58 -6.92 5.13 4.33
CA VAL A 58 -6.20 6.02 3.41
C VAL A 58 -4.79 6.28 3.94
N VAL A 59 -4.66 6.70 5.20
CA VAL A 59 -3.36 6.95 5.84
C VAL A 59 -2.52 5.66 5.92
N LYS A 60 -3.12 4.52 6.24
CA LYS A 60 -2.41 3.23 6.22
C LYS A 60 -1.85 2.88 4.85
N LEU A 61 -2.63 3.08 3.79
CA LEU A 61 -2.18 2.81 2.43
C LEU A 61 -1.07 3.79 2.02
N PHE A 62 -1.22 5.08 2.36
CA PHE A 62 -0.19 6.08 2.12
C PHE A 62 1.11 5.74 2.86
N ASN A 63 1.03 5.39 4.14
CA ASN A 63 2.20 4.98 4.94
C ASN A 63 2.89 3.73 4.39
N ARG A 64 2.13 2.81 3.82
CA ARG A 64 2.69 1.65 3.13
C ARG A 64 3.54 2.05 1.92
N MET A 65 3.14 3.12 1.20
CA MET A 65 3.93 3.70 0.11
C MET A 65 5.18 4.40 0.64
N ILE A 66 5.06 5.16 1.73
CA ILE A 66 6.21 5.77 2.42
C ILE A 66 7.23 4.68 2.81
N MET A 67 6.79 3.57 3.39
CA MET A 67 7.68 2.46 3.73
C MET A 67 8.41 1.92 2.49
N CYS A 68 7.71 1.81 1.36
CA CYS A 68 8.34 1.39 0.10
C CYS A 68 9.41 2.36 -0.37
N TYR A 69 9.23 3.68 -0.22
CA TYR A 69 10.23 4.67 -0.62
C TYR A 69 11.57 4.50 0.11
N TYR A 70 11.54 4.19 1.40
CA TYR A 70 12.74 4.23 2.25
C TYR A 70 13.33 2.86 2.61
N LYS A 71 12.58 1.79 2.43
CA LYS A 71 12.97 0.46 2.89
C LYS A 71 13.20 -0.54 1.77
N GLU A 72 12.46 -0.42 0.69
CA GLU A 72 12.43 -1.43 -0.38
C GLU A 72 13.40 -1.08 -1.52
N GLU A 73 13.77 -2.10 -2.28
CA GLU A 73 14.47 -1.91 -3.55
C GLU A 73 13.45 -1.78 -4.68
N TYR A 74 13.69 -0.85 -5.59
CA TYR A 74 12.82 -0.58 -6.74
C TYR A 74 13.58 0.02 -7.91
N THR A 75 13.05 -0.16 -9.09
CA THR A 75 13.49 0.53 -10.31
C THR A 75 12.94 1.96 -10.37
N GLN A 76 13.53 2.81 -11.21
CA GLN A 76 13.01 4.17 -11.42
C GLN A 76 11.57 4.20 -11.95
N SER A 77 11.18 3.20 -12.74
CA SER A 77 9.81 3.05 -13.23
C SER A 77 8.84 2.67 -12.11
N GLU A 78 9.24 1.76 -11.22
CA GLU A 78 8.43 1.37 -10.07
C GLU A 78 8.24 2.52 -9.09
N LEU A 79 9.29 3.33 -8.85
CA LEU A 79 9.17 4.55 -8.04
C LEU A 79 8.22 5.57 -8.66
N ALA A 80 8.30 5.78 -9.97
CA ALA A 80 7.38 6.69 -10.65
C ALA A 80 5.92 6.21 -10.53
N THR A 81 5.67 4.92 -10.69
CA THR A 81 4.32 4.34 -10.49
C THR A 81 3.87 4.48 -9.04
N LEU A 82 4.76 4.21 -8.08
CA LEU A 82 4.45 4.32 -6.64
C LEU A 82 4.06 5.74 -6.24
N THR A 83 4.77 6.75 -6.76
CA THR A 83 4.42 8.16 -6.54
C THR A 83 3.07 8.55 -7.17
N GLU A 84 2.73 7.98 -8.34
CA GLU A 84 1.40 8.15 -8.95
C GLU A 84 0.29 7.53 -8.08
N GLN A 85 0.52 6.34 -7.53
CA GLN A 85 -0.44 5.72 -6.62
C GLN A 85 -0.65 6.56 -5.35
N ALA A 86 0.43 7.12 -4.78
CA ALA A 86 0.33 8.01 -3.63
C ALA A 86 -0.49 9.26 -3.94
N ARG A 87 -0.31 9.85 -5.11
CA ARG A 87 -1.06 11.03 -5.56
C ARG A 87 -2.58 10.78 -5.69
N LYS A 88 -3.01 9.56 -5.97
CA LYS A 88 -4.44 9.20 -6.00
C LYS A 88 -5.13 9.35 -4.63
N LEU A 89 -4.36 9.32 -3.55
CA LEU A 89 -4.87 9.50 -2.18
C LEU A 89 -4.90 10.97 -1.76
N MET A 90 -4.32 11.89 -2.55
CA MET A 90 -4.23 13.32 -2.24
C MET A 90 -5.47 14.08 -2.69
N ASP A 91 -5.79 15.12 -1.95
CA ASP A 91 -6.80 16.09 -2.29
C ASP A 91 -6.34 17.00 -3.44
N ASP A 92 -7.29 17.56 -4.18
CA ASP A 92 -7.01 18.45 -5.32
C ASP A 92 -6.15 19.67 -4.94
N GLU A 93 -6.31 20.20 -3.72
CA GLU A 93 -5.49 21.32 -3.23
C GLU A 93 -4.04 20.91 -3.00
N LEU A 94 -3.81 19.74 -2.41
CA LEU A 94 -2.48 19.18 -2.23
C LEU A 94 -1.84 18.83 -3.59
N LEU A 95 -2.62 18.31 -4.53
CA LEU A 95 -2.18 17.99 -5.89
C LEU A 95 -1.76 19.22 -6.69
N LYS A 96 -2.44 20.37 -6.52
CA LYS A 96 -2.04 21.64 -7.17
C LYS A 96 -0.66 22.11 -6.73
N GLN A 97 -0.32 21.91 -5.46
CA GLN A 97 0.99 22.27 -4.89
C GLN A 97 2.08 21.25 -5.26
N ASN A 98 1.68 19.99 -5.49
CA ASN A 98 2.57 18.86 -5.77
C ASN A 98 2.25 18.29 -7.16
N THR A 99 2.76 18.94 -8.23
CA THR A 99 2.64 18.37 -9.58
C THR A 99 3.33 16.99 -9.61
N LYS A 100 3.01 16.18 -10.61
CA LYS A 100 3.60 14.85 -10.78
C LYS A 100 5.12 14.89 -10.76
N GLU A 101 5.68 15.80 -11.53
CA GLU A 101 7.11 15.96 -11.70
C GLU A 101 7.77 16.44 -10.39
N ASN A 102 7.16 17.44 -9.74
CA ASN A 102 7.68 17.99 -8.50
C ASN A 102 7.62 16.97 -7.35
N TYR A 103 6.52 16.22 -7.23
CA TYR A 103 6.39 15.20 -6.20
C TYR A 103 7.39 14.07 -6.39
N LEU A 104 7.55 13.54 -7.61
CA LEU A 104 8.54 12.53 -7.92
C LEU A 104 9.97 13.03 -7.65
N ALA A 105 10.27 14.28 -8.03
CA ALA A 105 11.59 14.87 -7.78
C ALA A 105 11.86 15.03 -6.28
N ALA A 106 10.87 15.51 -5.51
CA ALA A 106 10.97 15.64 -4.06
C ALA A 106 11.20 14.28 -3.38
N VAL A 107 10.43 13.25 -3.72
CA VAL A 107 10.62 11.89 -3.18
C VAL A 107 12.01 11.35 -3.51
N LYS A 108 12.52 11.55 -4.75
CA LYS A 108 13.87 11.13 -5.11
C LYS A 108 14.96 11.82 -4.30
N ALA A 109 14.82 13.14 -4.08
CA ALA A 109 15.77 13.92 -3.30
C ALA A 109 15.78 13.47 -1.84
N ASP A 110 14.62 13.28 -1.25
CA ASP A 110 14.46 12.87 0.13
C ASP A 110 15.00 11.44 0.38
N VAL A 111 14.69 10.49 -0.51
CA VAL A 111 15.27 9.14 -0.45
C VAL A 111 16.79 9.16 -0.61
N ALA A 112 17.33 10.02 -1.45
CA ALA A 112 18.79 10.15 -1.60
C ALA A 112 19.42 10.68 -0.30
N GLU A 113 18.82 11.70 0.32
CA GLU A 113 19.25 12.25 1.61
C GLU A 113 19.21 11.19 2.72
N TYR A 114 18.11 10.42 2.80
CA TYR A 114 17.99 9.33 3.79
C TYR A 114 19.09 8.28 3.62
N LYS A 115 19.41 7.92 2.39
CA LYS A 115 20.51 6.97 2.09
C LYS A 115 21.86 7.54 2.49
N GLU A 116 22.14 8.81 2.16
CA GLU A 116 23.38 9.50 2.51
C GLU A 116 23.58 9.56 4.03
N LEU A 117 22.50 9.83 4.79
CA LEU A 117 22.50 9.89 6.24
C LEU A 117 22.40 8.50 6.90
N ASN A 118 22.41 7.41 6.14
CA ASN A 118 22.19 6.03 6.61
C ASN A 118 20.91 5.90 7.45
N LYS A 119 19.85 6.59 7.01
CA LYS A 119 18.51 6.57 7.60
C LYS A 119 17.58 5.65 6.81
N THR A 120 16.65 5.03 7.52
CA THR A 120 15.52 4.31 6.92
C THR A 120 14.29 4.37 7.80
N VAL A 121 13.10 4.37 7.21
CA VAL A 121 11.84 4.21 7.95
C VAL A 121 11.64 2.72 8.20
N SER A 122 11.90 2.27 9.43
CA SER A 122 11.87 0.84 9.77
C SER A 122 10.46 0.32 10.01
N GLN A 123 9.57 1.16 10.53
CA GLN A 123 8.18 0.83 10.85
C GLN A 123 7.31 2.08 10.81
N SER A 124 6.04 1.92 10.48
CA SER A 124 5.00 2.96 10.64
C SER A 124 3.81 2.42 11.43
N SER A 125 3.14 3.30 12.14
CA SER A 125 1.91 2.99 12.87
C SER A 125 0.88 4.09 12.61
N VAL A 126 -0.40 3.71 12.58
CA VAL A 126 -1.53 4.65 12.44
C VAL A 126 -2.43 4.47 13.65
N GLY A 127 -2.81 5.56 14.27
CA GLY A 127 -3.69 5.58 15.43
C GLY A 127 -4.93 4.71 15.24
N ASP A 128 -5.53 4.28 16.33
CA ASP A 128 -6.72 3.43 16.30
C ASP A 128 -7.94 4.14 15.70
N SER A 129 -8.93 3.36 15.27
CA SER A 129 -10.15 3.91 14.68
C SER A 129 -10.88 4.87 15.61
N ASN A 130 -10.79 4.64 16.92
CA ASN A 130 -11.42 5.48 17.94
C ASN A 130 -10.67 6.81 18.17
N SER A 131 -9.42 6.93 17.73
CA SER A 131 -8.62 8.15 17.83
C SER A 131 -8.80 9.09 16.64
N VAL A 132 -9.50 8.65 15.59
CA VAL A 132 -9.83 9.49 14.44
C VAL A 132 -10.82 10.56 14.87
N GLN A 133 -10.44 11.82 14.69
CA GLN A 133 -11.31 12.96 14.99
C GLN A 133 -12.00 13.43 13.72
N TYR A 134 -13.34 13.43 13.72
CA TYR A 134 -14.14 13.93 12.60
C TYR A 134 -14.66 15.31 12.94
N ILE A 135 -14.49 16.25 12.02
CA ILE A 135 -14.94 17.64 12.17
C ILE A 135 -15.73 18.02 10.93
N LYS A 136 -16.84 18.72 11.12
CA LYS A 136 -17.59 19.35 10.06
C LYS A 136 -17.33 20.85 10.13
N ASP A 137 -16.66 21.38 9.11
CA ASP A 137 -16.41 22.82 8.96
C ASP A 137 -17.13 23.33 7.73
N LYS A 138 -18.21 24.09 7.96
CA LYS A 138 -19.13 24.60 6.91
C LYS A 138 -19.69 23.46 6.06
N GLU A 139 -19.21 23.34 4.82
CA GLU A 139 -19.63 22.29 3.87
C GLU A 139 -18.63 21.12 3.82
N ASP A 140 -17.41 21.29 4.40
CA ASP A 140 -16.36 20.28 4.39
C ASP A 140 -16.53 19.28 5.52
N GLU A 141 -16.42 17.99 5.21
CA GLU A 141 -16.20 16.93 6.19
C GLU A 141 -14.70 16.65 6.28
N LEU A 142 -14.13 16.91 7.45
CA LEU A 142 -12.71 16.70 7.75
C LEU A 142 -12.48 15.55 8.71
N ALA A 143 -11.33 14.87 8.58
CA ALA A 143 -10.87 13.87 9.52
C ALA A 143 -9.40 14.08 9.85
N TYR A 144 -9.05 13.90 11.13
CA TYR A 144 -7.67 13.98 11.61
C TYR A 144 -7.22 12.59 12.05
N VAL A 145 -6.08 12.15 11.52
CA VAL A 145 -5.50 10.84 11.79
C VAL A 145 -4.04 11.02 12.20
N ASN A 146 -3.68 10.49 13.36
CA ASN A 146 -2.29 10.49 13.82
C ASN A 146 -1.56 9.27 13.27
N ALA A 147 -0.31 9.45 12.88
CA ALA A 147 0.61 8.40 12.52
C ALA A 147 1.97 8.60 13.18
N SER A 148 2.76 7.55 13.28
CA SER A 148 4.13 7.62 13.76
C SER A 148 5.05 6.74 12.93
N TYR A 149 6.32 7.14 12.87
CA TYR A 149 7.35 6.44 12.11
C TYR A 149 8.55 6.20 12.99
N PHE A 150 9.05 4.97 12.98
CA PHE A 150 10.33 4.62 13.57
C PHE A 150 11.42 4.79 12.52
N ILE A 151 12.31 5.71 12.76
CA ILE A 151 13.45 6.02 11.89
C ILE A 151 14.68 5.40 12.51
N LYS A 152 15.36 4.57 11.75
CA LYS A 152 16.65 4.01 12.11
C LYS A 152 17.74 4.83 11.43
N THR A 153 18.74 5.29 12.21
CA THR A 153 19.93 5.98 11.73
C THR A 153 21.16 5.24 12.25
N GLY A 154 21.81 4.44 11.40
CA GLY A 154 22.87 3.55 11.87
C GLY A 154 22.36 2.55 12.91
N ASN A 155 22.79 2.70 14.17
CA ASN A 155 22.34 1.86 15.30
C ASN A 155 21.34 2.57 16.22
N GLU A 156 21.00 3.81 15.92
CA GLU A 156 20.08 4.62 16.73
C GLU A 156 18.67 4.55 16.16
N PHE A 157 17.68 4.71 17.02
CA PHE A 157 16.28 4.75 16.67
C PHE A 157 15.66 6.03 17.22
N SER A 158 14.85 6.68 16.40
CA SER A 158 14.01 7.80 16.79
C SER A 158 12.58 7.56 16.34
N ARG A 159 11.63 8.22 16.96
CA ARG A 159 10.23 8.19 16.59
C ARG A 159 9.77 9.58 16.21
N THR A 160 9.07 9.72 15.09
CA THR A 160 8.43 10.96 14.67
C THR A 160 6.93 10.75 14.58
N TYR A 161 6.19 11.82 14.80
CA TYR A 161 4.72 11.79 14.78
C TYR A 161 4.21 12.77 13.74
N GLU A 162 3.21 12.35 13.00
CA GLU A 162 2.55 13.16 11.98
C GLU A 162 1.05 13.17 12.20
N LYS A 163 0.43 14.29 11.92
CA LYS A 163 -1.00 14.45 11.86
C LYS A 163 -1.43 14.65 10.40
N PHE A 164 -2.27 13.76 9.92
CA PHE A 164 -2.89 13.84 8.61
C PHE A 164 -4.24 14.54 8.74
N VAL A 165 -4.50 15.47 7.85
CA VAL A 165 -5.81 16.10 7.66
C VAL A 165 -6.38 15.56 6.35
N LEU A 166 -7.55 14.96 6.43
CA LEU A 166 -8.25 14.45 5.26
C LEU A 166 -9.55 15.18 5.08
N ARG A 167 -9.93 15.41 3.82
CA ARG A 167 -11.21 15.96 3.42
C ARG A 167 -11.98 14.92 2.60
N LYS A 168 -13.28 14.86 2.81
CA LYS A 168 -14.16 14.00 2.02
C LYS A 168 -14.55 14.72 0.74
N ASN A 169 -14.30 14.12 -0.41
CA ASN A 169 -14.65 14.68 -1.70
C ASN A 169 -16.13 14.40 -2.07
N ASP A 170 -16.59 14.93 -3.21
CA ASP A 170 -17.97 14.78 -3.70
C ASP A 170 -18.34 13.32 -4.02
N GLU A 171 -17.35 12.46 -4.26
CA GLU A 171 -17.54 11.02 -4.48
C GLU A 171 -17.61 10.24 -3.17
N GLY A 172 -17.51 10.93 -2.01
CA GLY A 172 -17.51 10.31 -0.68
C GLY A 172 -16.18 9.69 -0.27
N GLN A 173 -15.10 9.91 -1.03
CA GLN A 173 -13.77 9.41 -0.74
C GLN A 173 -13.00 10.36 0.17
N TRP A 174 -12.27 9.81 1.14
CA TRP A 174 -11.37 10.57 1.99
C TRP A 174 -10.04 10.83 1.27
N LYS A 175 -9.67 12.11 1.07
CA LYS A 175 -8.43 12.55 0.40
C LYS A 175 -7.53 13.27 1.39
N ILE A 176 -6.22 13.05 1.30
CA ILE A 176 -5.22 13.72 2.13
C ILE A 176 -5.12 15.17 1.66
N LEU A 177 -5.59 16.09 2.49
CA LEU A 177 -5.53 17.54 2.25
C LEU A 177 -4.19 18.12 2.69
N ASP A 178 -3.69 17.65 3.84
CA ASP A 178 -2.42 18.11 4.42
C ASP A 178 -1.88 17.08 5.40
N PHE A 179 -0.59 17.16 5.70
CA PHE A 179 0.04 16.41 6.79
C PHE A 179 1.25 17.19 7.31
N TYR A 180 1.46 17.14 8.62
CA TYR A 180 2.52 17.87 9.27
C TYR A 180 3.02 17.14 10.51
N GLN A 181 4.27 17.39 10.85
CA GLN A 181 4.90 16.84 12.04
C GLN A 181 4.30 17.47 13.30
N VAL A 182 4.07 16.64 14.31
CA VAL A 182 3.61 17.04 15.64
C VAL A 182 4.55 16.49 16.70
N GLU A 183 4.51 17.08 17.89
CA GLU A 183 5.19 16.52 19.07
C GLU A 183 4.46 15.25 19.49
N GLY A 184 5.22 14.24 19.92
CA GLY A 184 4.65 12.99 20.44
C GLY A 184 3.91 13.26 21.75
N ASP A 185 2.76 12.61 21.91
CA ASP A 185 2.06 12.64 23.18
C ASP A 185 2.86 11.77 24.18
N SER A 186 3.46 12.42 25.19
CA SER A 186 4.34 11.77 26.18
C SER A 186 3.63 10.72 27.05
N SER A 187 2.33 10.51 26.83
CA SER A 187 1.52 9.51 27.54
C SER A 187 1.56 8.11 26.93
N GLU A 188 2.11 7.93 25.72
CA GLU A 188 2.18 6.63 25.05
C GLU A 188 3.52 5.89 25.21
N ASP A 189 4.53 6.54 25.79
CA ASP A 189 5.88 5.97 25.94
C ASP A 189 6.13 5.28 27.31
N GLU A 190 5.08 5.11 28.15
CA GLU A 190 5.18 4.50 29.50
C GLU A 190 4.44 3.14 29.63
N GLU A 191 4.36 2.32 28.59
CA GLU A 191 3.92 0.91 28.74
C GLU A 191 4.95 -0.10 28.25
#